data_27966f2d6e4965516508232b365d17ca
#
_entry.id   27966f2d6e4965516508232b365d17ca
#
_cell.length_a   1.000
_cell.length_b   1.000
_cell.length_c   1.000
_cell.angle_alpha   90.00
_cell.angle_beta   90.00
_cell.angle_gamma   90.00
#
_symmetry.space_group_name_H-M   'P 1'
#
loop_
_entity.id
_entity.type
_entity.pdbx_description
1 polymer ?
#
loop_
_entity_poly.entity_id
_entity_poly.type
_entity_poly.pdbx_seq_one_letter_code
_entity_poly.pdbx_strand_id
1 'polypeptide(L)'
;MSSVLYDLPGPRARVRNRIIGVVTVVVVLAIFAWVIWRFAATGQFTAEKWEIFTYTRVWVIIGEGVLATLSAFGLAAVGALIAGFILAIGRLSEHAWVRVPVGWIVEVLRAVPVLIMMMLLYYGLPTVGVKMDPYWAVVIALIAYNGSVLAEVIRAGVEAQPRGQKEAGYAIGLRKSGVMRLILLPQAVRAMLPVIIAQLVVTLKDTALGFIITYPELLYVIKLLGSNAVYNSPLIPTALVGGTIYVALCLILSYIAYLVEKRTRHSSSGVGGEPQDATTDTELIVAQQGAGRFGVGNA
;
A
#
# COMPACT_ATOMS: atom_id res chain seq x y z
N MET A 1 -23.97 14.83 13.44
CA MET A 1 -24.95 13.74 13.27
C MET A 1 -24.44 12.51 14.00
N SER A 2 -25.04 12.13 15.12
CA SER A 2 -24.78 10.84 15.79
C SER A 2 -25.34 9.75 14.87
N SER A 3 -24.48 8.82 14.42
CA SER A 3 -24.92 7.72 13.57
C SER A 3 -25.91 6.85 14.35
N VAL A 4 -27.16 6.85 13.92
CA VAL A 4 -28.26 6.04 14.47
C VAL A 4 -28.04 4.53 14.28
N LEU A 5 -26.94 4.14 13.64
CA LEU A 5 -26.61 2.76 13.27
C LEU A 5 -25.93 1.93 14.37
N TYR A 6 -25.47 2.57 15.47
CA TYR A 6 -24.81 1.85 16.57
C TYR A 6 -25.38 2.30 17.91
N ASP A 7 -26.12 1.41 18.55
CA ASP A 7 -26.53 1.59 19.94
C ASP A 7 -25.31 1.79 20.83
N LEU A 8 -25.28 2.87 21.59
CA LEU A 8 -24.21 3.12 22.56
C LEU A 8 -24.22 1.98 23.59
N PRO A 9 -23.09 1.33 23.82
CA PRO A 9 -23.02 0.21 24.76
C PRO A 9 -23.52 0.64 26.15
N GLY A 10 -24.52 -0.07 26.65
CA GLY A 10 -25.08 0.16 27.98
C GLY A 10 -24.04 -0.05 29.11
N PRO A 11 -24.33 0.35 30.36
CA PRO A 11 -23.35 0.30 31.47
C PRO A 11 -22.71 -1.08 31.67
N ARG A 12 -23.51 -2.13 31.59
CA ARG A 12 -23.01 -3.53 31.70
C ARG A 12 -22.12 -3.93 30.52
N ALA A 13 -22.43 -3.50 29.30
CA ALA A 13 -21.62 -3.76 28.12
C ALA A 13 -20.28 -3.00 28.20
N ARG A 14 -20.27 -1.77 28.71
CA ARG A 14 -19.03 -0.99 28.91
C ARG A 14 -18.10 -1.69 29.91
N VAL A 15 -18.63 -2.19 31.03
CA VAL A 15 -17.83 -2.93 32.03
C VAL A 15 -17.28 -4.22 31.41
N ARG A 16 -18.13 -5.00 30.74
CA ARG A 16 -17.70 -6.22 30.04
C ARG A 16 -16.61 -5.93 29.01
N ASN A 17 -16.77 -4.92 28.16
CA ASN A 17 -15.79 -4.56 27.14
C ASN A 17 -14.47 -4.09 27.77
N ARG A 18 -14.52 -3.37 28.92
CA ARG A 18 -13.31 -3.00 29.66
C ARG A 18 -12.59 -4.23 30.21
N ILE A 19 -13.33 -5.17 30.83
CA ILE A 19 -12.76 -6.42 31.34
C ILE A 19 -12.13 -7.22 30.18
N ILE A 20 -12.84 -7.41 29.07
CA ILE A 20 -12.32 -8.09 27.88
C ILE A 20 -11.05 -7.38 27.39
N GLY A 21 -11.05 -6.05 27.28
CA GLY A 21 -9.88 -5.29 26.87
C GLY A 21 -8.68 -5.50 27.80
N VAL A 22 -8.88 -5.43 29.11
CA VAL A 22 -7.81 -5.69 30.11
C VAL A 22 -7.31 -7.13 29.99
N VAL A 23 -8.20 -8.12 29.93
CA VAL A 23 -7.83 -9.53 29.78
C VAL A 23 -7.04 -9.74 28.49
N THR A 24 -7.47 -9.14 27.38
CA THR A 24 -6.73 -9.23 26.09
C THR A 24 -5.33 -8.66 26.22
N VAL A 25 -5.18 -7.47 26.80
CA VAL A 25 -3.86 -6.85 27.04
C VAL A 25 -2.97 -7.74 27.91
N VAL A 26 -3.51 -8.27 29.03
CA VAL A 26 -2.77 -9.17 29.92
C VAL A 26 -2.33 -10.45 29.19
N VAL A 27 -3.22 -11.06 28.40
CA VAL A 27 -2.89 -12.26 27.62
C VAL A 27 -1.80 -11.96 26.60
N VAL A 28 -1.90 -10.86 25.86
CA VAL A 28 -0.88 -10.46 24.88
C VAL A 28 0.46 -10.22 25.56
N LEU A 29 0.49 -9.49 26.66
CA LEU A 29 1.73 -9.26 27.44
C LEU A 29 2.31 -10.55 27.99
N ALA A 30 1.48 -11.47 28.47
CA ALA A 30 1.93 -12.79 28.97
C ALA A 30 2.57 -13.62 27.83
N ILE A 31 1.97 -13.62 26.63
CA ILE A 31 2.56 -14.28 25.44
C ILE A 31 3.90 -13.66 25.10
N PHE A 32 4.02 -12.33 25.05
CA PHE A 32 5.28 -11.65 24.78
C PHE A 32 6.35 -11.97 25.83
N ALA A 33 5.99 -11.92 27.12
CA ALA A 33 6.91 -12.24 28.21
C ALA A 33 7.36 -13.70 28.12
N TRP A 34 6.46 -14.64 27.80
CA TRP A 34 6.81 -16.04 27.61
C TRP A 34 7.77 -16.24 26.41
N VAL A 35 7.54 -15.59 25.29
CA VAL A 35 8.43 -15.68 24.12
C VAL A 35 9.83 -15.13 24.44
N ILE A 36 9.91 -13.96 25.09
CA ILE A 36 11.20 -13.38 25.52
C ILE A 36 11.91 -14.29 26.50
N TRP A 37 11.19 -14.83 27.48
CA TRP A 37 11.75 -15.79 28.43
C TRP A 37 12.30 -17.04 27.74
N ARG A 38 11.55 -17.59 26.76
CA ARG A 38 12.02 -18.75 25.99
C ARG A 38 13.29 -18.44 25.21
N PHE A 39 13.40 -17.30 24.56
CA PHE A 39 14.61 -16.89 23.87
C PHE A 39 15.79 -16.68 24.84
N ALA A 40 15.55 -16.11 25.99
CA ALA A 40 16.59 -15.99 27.03
C ALA A 40 17.02 -17.37 27.55
N ALA A 41 16.08 -18.25 27.88
CA ALA A 41 16.35 -19.60 28.36
C ALA A 41 17.09 -20.49 27.35
N THR A 42 16.88 -20.25 26.04
CA THR A 42 17.59 -20.95 24.96
C THR A 42 18.91 -20.28 24.55
N GLY A 43 19.38 -19.28 25.32
CA GLY A 43 20.65 -18.60 25.08
C GLY A 43 20.68 -17.74 23.81
N GLN A 44 19.52 -17.28 23.32
CA GLN A 44 19.50 -16.42 22.12
C GLN A 44 20.04 -15.00 22.36
N PHE A 45 20.08 -14.57 23.62
CA PHE A 45 20.57 -13.24 24.02
C PHE A 45 21.98 -13.28 24.65
N THR A 46 22.71 -14.40 24.52
CA THR A 46 24.10 -14.49 25.01
C THR A 46 25.02 -13.52 24.25
N ALA A 47 26.00 -12.95 24.95
CA ALA A 47 26.98 -12.01 24.36
C ALA A 47 27.68 -12.58 23.13
N GLU A 48 28.01 -13.89 23.15
CA GLU A 48 28.66 -14.59 22.05
C GLU A 48 27.89 -14.47 20.73
N LYS A 49 26.55 -14.52 20.77
CA LYS A 49 25.72 -14.40 19.57
C LYS A 49 25.62 -12.98 19.05
N TRP A 50 25.92 -11.98 19.87
CA TRP A 50 25.95 -10.57 19.47
C TRP A 50 27.34 -10.12 19.01
N GLU A 51 28.37 -10.90 19.29
CA GLU A 51 29.78 -10.62 18.88
C GLU A 51 29.89 -10.44 17.35
N ILE A 52 29.04 -11.12 16.55
CA ILE A 52 29.05 -10.98 15.09
C ILE A 52 28.99 -9.50 14.62
N PHE A 53 28.30 -8.63 15.36
CA PHE A 53 28.15 -7.23 15.00
C PHE A 53 29.36 -6.36 15.35
N THR A 54 30.40 -6.89 16.02
CA THR A 54 31.66 -6.20 16.25
C THR A 54 32.55 -6.22 15.00
N TYR A 55 32.30 -7.12 14.06
CA TYR A 55 33.06 -7.26 12.84
C TYR A 55 32.63 -6.28 11.75
N THR A 56 33.47 -5.40 11.31
CA THR A 56 33.19 -4.42 10.23
C THR A 56 32.69 -5.09 8.95
N ARG A 57 33.23 -6.28 8.61
CA ARG A 57 32.81 -7.03 7.41
C ARG A 57 31.32 -7.39 7.42
N VAL A 58 30.74 -7.66 8.60
CA VAL A 58 29.32 -7.99 8.74
C VAL A 58 28.44 -6.80 8.35
N TRP A 59 28.82 -5.60 8.79
CA TRP A 59 28.10 -4.38 8.40
C TRP A 59 28.22 -4.04 6.92
N VAL A 60 29.38 -4.34 6.30
CA VAL A 60 29.53 -4.21 4.84
C VAL A 60 28.58 -5.13 4.12
N ILE A 61 28.51 -6.41 4.51
CA ILE A 61 27.60 -7.39 3.90
C ILE A 61 26.11 -7.00 4.10
N ILE A 62 25.75 -6.51 5.28
CA ILE A 62 24.40 -5.98 5.55
C ILE A 62 24.12 -4.76 4.64
N GLY A 63 25.08 -3.86 4.49
CA GLY A 63 24.98 -2.71 3.60
C GLY A 63 24.80 -3.11 2.13
N GLU A 64 25.53 -4.12 1.65
CA GLU A 64 25.35 -4.70 0.32
C GLU A 64 23.94 -5.26 0.14
N GLY A 65 23.39 -5.96 1.15
CA GLY A 65 22.01 -6.45 1.15
C GLY A 65 20.97 -5.33 1.11
N VAL A 66 21.19 -4.25 1.87
CA VAL A 66 20.33 -3.05 1.81
C VAL A 66 20.37 -2.42 0.41
N LEU A 67 21.53 -2.27 -0.18
CA LEU A 67 21.68 -1.72 -1.53
C LEU A 67 21.02 -2.61 -2.57
N ALA A 68 21.13 -3.92 -2.45
CA ALA A 68 20.42 -4.87 -3.32
C ALA A 68 18.90 -4.72 -3.20
N THR A 69 18.36 -4.65 -1.97
CA THR A 69 16.93 -4.38 -1.72
C THR A 69 16.48 -3.08 -2.38
N LEU A 70 17.22 -1.98 -2.14
CA LEU A 70 16.86 -0.66 -2.67
C LEU A 70 16.98 -0.58 -4.19
N SER A 71 17.97 -1.25 -4.81
CA SER A 71 18.14 -1.29 -6.27
C SER A 71 16.98 -2.01 -6.95
N ALA A 72 16.61 -3.18 -6.44
CA ALA A 72 15.47 -3.94 -6.97
C ALA A 72 14.15 -3.18 -6.76
N PHE A 73 13.94 -2.62 -5.56
CA PHE A 73 12.79 -1.78 -5.26
C PHE A 73 12.70 -0.56 -6.19
N GLY A 74 13.79 0.21 -6.33
CA GLY A 74 13.79 1.44 -7.12
C GLY A 74 13.41 1.19 -8.58
N LEU A 75 14.02 0.17 -9.20
CA LEU A 75 13.70 -0.19 -10.58
C LEU A 75 12.27 -0.77 -10.69
N ALA A 76 11.86 -1.62 -9.77
CA ALA A 76 10.52 -2.18 -9.74
C ALA A 76 9.45 -1.10 -9.51
N ALA A 77 9.68 -0.14 -8.63
CA ALA A 77 8.75 0.96 -8.37
C ALA A 77 8.53 1.82 -9.62
N VAL A 78 9.62 2.25 -10.27
CA VAL A 78 9.53 3.04 -11.51
C VAL A 78 8.84 2.22 -12.62
N GLY A 79 9.25 0.97 -12.81
CA GLY A 79 8.65 0.09 -13.80
C GLY A 79 7.17 -0.19 -13.54
N ALA A 80 6.78 -0.41 -12.29
CA ALA A 80 5.38 -0.64 -11.88
C ALA A 80 4.51 0.61 -12.09
N LEU A 81 5.03 1.81 -11.81
CA LEU A 81 4.32 3.06 -12.08
C LEU A 81 4.08 3.23 -13.58
N ILE A 82 5.09 3.01 -14.42
CA ILE A 82 4.98 3.12 -15.87
C ILE A 82 4.02 2.07 -16.42
N ALA A 83 4.20 0.79 -16.07
CA ALA A 83 3.34 -0.30 -16.50
C ALA A 83 1.89 -0.10 -16.03
N GLY A 84 1.71 0.31 -14.76
CA GLY A 84 0.41 0.59 -14.18
C GLY A 84 -0.33 1.71 -14.92
N PHE A 85 0.37 2.78 -15.27
CA PHE A 85 -0.21 3.87 -16.05
C PHE A 85 -0.61 3.44 -17.46
N ILE A 86 0.26 2.70 -18.16
CA ILE A 86 -0.03 2.17 -19.52
C ILE A 86 -1.23 1.23 -19.48
N LEU A 87 -1.23 0.27 -18.56
CA LEU A 87 -2.32 -0.69 -18.40
C LEU A 87 -3.64 0.00 -18.01
N ALA A 88 -3.60 1.04 -17.13
CA ALA A 88 -4.79 1.82 -16.77
C ALA A 88 -5.40 2.51 -17.99
N ILE A 89 -4.59 3.14 -18.84
CA ILE A 89 -5.06 3.76 -20.09
C ILE A 89 -5.72 2.72 -21.00
N GLY A 90 -5.09 1.55 -21.15
CA GLY A 90 -5.67 0.45 -21.91
C GLY A 90 -7.02 -0.04 -21.36
N ARG A 91 -7.14 -0.17 -20.07
CA ARG A 91 -8.40 -0.55 -19.36
C ARG A 91 -9.49 0.51 -19.52
N LEU A 92 -9.15 1.78 -19.59
CA LEU A 92 -10.07 2.90 -19.77
C LEU A 92 -10.40 3.19 -21.24
N SER A 93 -9.83 2.42 -22.19
CA SER A 93 -10.07 2.58 -23.61
C SER A 93 -11.54 2.31 -23.98
N GLU A 94 -12.08 3.07 -24.93
CA GLU A 94 -13.41 2.83 -25.52
C GLU A 94 -13.45 1.60 -26.41
N HIS A 95 -12.32 1.29 -27.05
CA HIS A 95 -12.21 0.22 -28.00
C HIS A 95 -12.18 -1.13 -27.27
N ALA A 96 -13.22 -1.93 -27.45
CA ALA A 96 -13.32 -3.24 -26.78
C ALA A 96 -12.13 -4.16 -27.11
N TRP A 97 -11.58 -4.06 -28.34
CA TRP A 97 -10.40 -4.82 -28.75
C TRP A 97 -9.10 -4.44 -28.03
N VAL A 98 -9.04 -3.27 -27.34
CA VAL A 98 -7.94 -2.88 -26.44
C VAL A 98 -8.32 -3.19 -24.99
N ARG A 99 -9.51 -2.75 -24.56
CA ARG A 99 -9.96 -2.86 -23.18
C ARG A 99 -10.06 -4.29 -22.69
N VAL A 100 -10.60 -5.19 -23.53
CA VAL A 100 -10.82 -6.60 -23.13
C VAL A 100 -9.48 -7.34 -22.95
N PRO A 101 -8.55 -7.36 -23.90
CA PRO A 101 -7.25 -8.03 -23.72
C PRO A 101 -6.45 -7.45 -22.56
N VAL A 102 -6.38 -6.12 -22.44
CA VAL A 102 -5.66 -5.47 -21.33
C VAL A 102 -6.32 -5.83 -20.00
N GLY A 103 -7.65 -5.94 -19.98
CA GLY A 103 -8.39 -6.43 -18.81
C GLY A 103 -7.94 -7.81 -18.38
N TRP A 104 -7.92 -8.75 -19.31
CA TRP A 104 -7.44 -10.11 -19.05
C TRP A 104 -6.00 -10.15 -18.55
N ILE A 105 -5.10 -9.38 -19.17
CA ILE A 105 -3.70 -9.29 -18.73
C ILE A 105 -3.63 -8.81 -17.28
N VAL A 106 -4.31 -7.72 -16.94
CA VAL A 106 -4.30 -7.18 -15.59
C VAL A 106 -4.84 -8.19 -14.58
N GLU A 107 -5.93 -8.88 -14.90
CA GLU A 107 -6.53 -9.87 -13.98
C GLU A 107 -5.66 -11.10 -13.80
N VAL A 108 -5.04 -11.61 -14.85
CA VAL A 108 -4.09 -12.74 -14.77
C VAL A 108 -2.87 -12.37 -13.94
N LEU A 109 -2.27 -11.19 -14.19
CA LEU A 109 -1.10 -10.74 -13.43
C LEU A 109 -1.40 -10.54 -11.93
N ARG A 110 -2.62 -10.15 -11.57
CA ARG A 110 -3.06 -10.00 -10.17
C ARG A 110 -3.47 -11.33 -9.52
N ALA A 111 -3.93 -12.29 -10.30
CA ALA A 111 -4.32 -13.60 -9.80
C ALA A 111 -3.11 -14.47 -9.41
N VAL A 112 -1.96 -14.26 -10.06
CA VAL A 112 -0.75 -15.02 -9.77
C VAL A 112 -0.02 -14.38 -8.58
N PRO A 113 0.22 -15.14 -7.47
CA PRO A 113 1.04 -14.63 -6.38
C PRO A 113 2.43 -14.20 -6.87
N VAL A 114 2.90 -13.03 -6.45
CA VAL A 114 4.18 -12.45 -6.92
C VAL A 114 5.36 -13.40 -6.73
N LEU A 115 5.40 -14.16 -5.61
CA LEU A 115 6.43 -15.18 -5.37
C LEU A 115 6.42 -16.27 -6.44
N ILE A 116 5.24 -16.77 -6.82
CA ILE A 116 5.12 -17.79 -7.88
C ILE A 116 5.63 -17.23 -9.21
N MET A 117 5.34 -15.96 -9.50
CA MET A 117 5.85 -15.29 -10.71
C MET A 117 7.38 -15.19 -10.68
N MET A 118 7.99 -14.84 -9.54
CA MET A 118 9.46 -14.85 -9.38
C MET A 118 10.05 -16.25 -9.63
N MET A 119 9.43 -17.28 -9.06
CA MET A 119 9.88 -18.67 -9.23
C MET A 119 9.74 -19.14 -10.68
N LEU A 120 8.64 -18.82 -11.36
CA LEU A 120 8.44 -19.17 -12.78
C LEU A 120 9.48 -18.49 -13.68
N LEU A 121 9.82 -17.23 -13.39
CA LEU A 121 10.86 -16.51 -14.14
C LEU A 121 12.24 -17.11 -13.88
N TYR A 122 12.58 -17.36 -12.62
CA TYR A 122 13.93 -17.81 -12.25
C TYR A 122 14.19 -19.29 -12.55
N TYR A 123 13.24 -20.18 -12.23
CA TYR A 123 13.40 -21.62 -12.42
C TYR A 123 12.74 -22.12 -13.72
N GLY A 124 11.66 -21.48 -14.17
CA GLY A 124 10.89 -21.92 -15.35
C GLY A 124 11.55 -21.52 -16.67
N LEU A 125 12.00 -20.27 -16.83
CA LEU A 125 12.60 -19.81 -18.08
C LEU A 125 13.86 -20.58 -18.50
N PRO A 126 14.76 -21.01 -17.60
CA PRO A 126 15.90 -21.83 -17.97
C PRO A 126 15.54 -23.18 -18.60
N THR A 127 14.37 -23.73 -18.29
CA THR A 127 13.91 -25.00 -18.89
C THR A 127 13.62 -24.87 -20.41
N VAL A 128 13.37 -23.65 -20.87
CA VAL A 128 13.17 -23.32 -22.28
C VAL A 128 14.37 -22.58 -22.89
N GLY A 129 15.55 -22.66 -22.22
CA GLY A 129 16.82 -22.14 -22.73
C GLY A 129 17.09 -20.65 -22.44
N VAL A 130 16.21 -19.96 -21.72
CA VAL A 130 16.38 -18.54 -21.36
C VAL A 130 16.95 -18.42 -19.95
N LYS A 131 18.25 -18.09 -19.82
CA LYS A 131 18.85 -17.85 -18.50
C LYS A 131 18.30 -16.56 -17.90
N MET A 132 17.88 -16.63 -16.63
CA MET A 132 17.34 -15.51 -15.87
C MET A 132 18.19 -15.28 -14.61
N ASP A 133 18.70 -14.07 -14.44
CA ASP A 133 19.37 -13.66 -13.21
C ASP A 133 18.34 -13.42 -12.11
N PRO A 134 18.61 -13.76 -10.83
CA PRO A 134 17.70 -13.55 -9.72
C PRO A 134 17.21 -12.09 -9.58
N TYR A 135 18.10 -11.12 -9.83
CA TYR A 135 17.73 -9.70 -9.81
C TYR A 135 16.61 -9.38 -10.80
N TRP A 136 16.76 -9.81 -12.07
CA TRP A 136 15.75 -9.55 -13.09
C TRP A 136 14.46 -10.33 -12.86
N ALA A 137 14.54 -11.53 -12.31
CA ALA A 137 13.34 -12.29 -11.94
C ALA A 137 12.53 -11.55 -10.86
N VAL A 138 13.19 -10.99 -9.83
CA VAL A 138 12.55 -10.17 -8.80
C VAL A 138 11.94 -8.92 -9.42
N VAL A 139 12.73 -8.14 -10.17
CA VAL A 139 12.31 -6.85 -10.73
C VAL A 139 11.12 -7.02 -11.67
N ILE A 140 11.19 -7.96 -12.62
CA ILE A 140 10.12 -8.19 -13.62
C ILE A 140 8.84 -8.67 -12.92
N ALA A 141 8.92 -9.59 -11.95
CA ALA A 141 7.75 -10.06 -11.23
C ALA A 141 7.10 -8.93 -10.43
N LEU A 142 7.90 -8.10 -9.75
CA LEU A 142 7.40 -6.94 -9.01
C LEU A 142 6.75 -5.90 -9.94
N ILE A 143 7.35 -5.62 -11.11
CA ILE A 143 6.76 -4.71 -12.11
C ILE A 143 5.42 -5.25 -12.59
N ALA A 144 5.36 -6.53 -12.97
CA ALA A 144 4.16 -7.13 -13.51
C ALA A 144 3.00 -7.14 -12.50
N TYR A 145 3.27 -7.60 -11.28
CA TYR A 145 2.27 -7.67 -10.22
C TYR A 145 1.85 -6.27 -9.75
N ASN A 146 2.79 -5.45 -9.29
CA ASN A 146 2.46 -4.13 -8.74
C ASN A 146 1.95 -3.17 -9.81
N GLY A 147 2.45 -3.26 -11.05
CA GLY A 147 1.94 -2.50 -12.18
C GLY A 147 0.47 -2.83 -12.48
N SER A 148 0.08 -4.10 -12.42
CA SER A 148 -1.31 -4.51 -12.60
C SER A 148 -2.22 -4.01 -11.48
N VAL A 149 -1.74 -4.01 -10.22
CA VAL A 149 -2.48 -3.44 -9.07
C VAL A 149 -2.65 -1.94 -9.24
N LEU A 150 -1.57 -1.22 -9.58
CA LEU A 150 -1.60 0.23 -9.82
C LEU A 150 -2.51 0.62 -11.00
N ALA A 151 -2.57 -0.20 -12.04
CA ALA A 151 -3.50 0.01 -13.16
C ALA A 151 -4.96 0.03 -12.67
N GLU A 152 -5.31 -0.88 -11.79
CA GLU A 152 -6.67 -0.98 -11.25
C GLU A 152 -6.97 0.17 -10.27
N VAL A 153 -5.99 0.59 -9.46
CA VAL A 153 -6.11 1.76 -8.57
C VAL A 153 -6.40 3.03 -9.38
N ILE A 154 -5.65 3.25 -10.46
CA ILE A 154 -5.85 4.42 -11.34
C ILE A 154 -7.22 4.34 -12.03
N ARG A 155 -7.60 3.16 -12.57
CA ARG A 155 -8.91 2.95 -13.20
C ARG A 155 -10.05 3.26 -12.23
N ALA A 156 -10.00 2.69 -11.03
CA ALA A 156 -11.01 2.93 -10.00
C ALA A 156 -11.08 4.42 -9.61
N GLY A 157 -9.93 5.09 -9.51
CA GLY A 157 -9.86 6.52 -9.24
C GLY A 157 -10.51 7.38 -10.33
N VAL A 158 -10.39 7.00 -11.60
CA VAL A 158 -11.06 7.68 -12.71
C VAL A 158 -12.57 7.44 -12.67
N GLU A 159 -13.00 6.22 -12.41
CA GLU A 159 -14.42 5.87 -12.36
C GLU A 159 -15.15 6.47 -11.14
N ALA A 160 -14.44 6.72 -10.06
CA ALA A 160 -14.98 7.36 -8.86
C ALA A 160 -15.18 8.88 -9.01
N GLN A 161 -14.72 9.51 -10.09
CA GLN A 161 -14.93 10.95 -10.30
C GLN A 161 -16.39 11.30 -10.51
N PRO A 162 -16.88 12.43 -9.97
CA PRO A 162 -18.25 12.89 -10.16
C PRO A 162 -18.61 13.01 -11.66
N ARG A 163 -19.76 12.51 -12.04
CA ARG A 163 -20.24 12.52 -13.45
C ARG A 163 -20.24 13.91 -14.07
N GLY A 164 -20.57 14.95 -13.28
CA GLY A 164 -20.57 16.34 -13.73
C GLY A 164 -19.22 16.84 -14.28
N GLN A 165 -18.09 16.31 -13.80
CA GLN A 165 -16.77 16.66 -14.33
C GLN A 165 -16.63 16.24 -15.81
N LYS A 166 -17.13 15.05 -16.12
CA LYS A 166 -17.14 14.52 -17.48
C LYS A 166 -18.10 15.28 -18.38
N GLU A 167 -19.31 15.57 -17.89
CA GLU A 167 -20.34 16.28 -18.61
C GLU A 167 -19.94 17.73 -18.90
N ALA A 168 -19.37 18.43 -17.92
CA ALA A 168 -18.84 19.77 -18.10
C ALA A 168 -17.72 19.83 -19.16
N GLY A 169 -16.84 18.84 -19.19
CA GLY A 169 -15.81 18.75 -20.21
C GLY A 169 -16.38 18.59 -21.63
N TYR A 170 -17.45 17.83 -21.79
CA TYR A 170 -18.13 17.70 -23.07
C TYR A 170 -18.91 18.96 -23.46
N ALA A 171 -19.52 19.64 -22.51
CA ALA A 171 -20.28 20.87 -22.75
C ALA A 171 -19.41 22.01 -23.34
N ILE A 172 -18.11 22.06 -23.00
CA ILE A 172 -17.16 23.02 -23.58
C ILE A 172 -16.47 22.48 -24.87
N GLY A 173 -16.97 21.38 -25.46
CA GLY A 173 -16.52 20.85 -26.74
C GLY A 173 -15.26 19.97 -26.67
N LEU A 174 -14.80 19.55 -25.49
CA LEU A 174 -13.67 18.63 -25.40
C LEU A 174 -14.05 17.25 -25.92
N ARG A 175 -13.15 16.67 -26.71
CA ARG A 175 -13.26 15.26 -27.10
C ARG A 175 -13.00 14.38 -25.87
N LYS A 176 -13.49 13.14 -25.86
CA LYS A 176 -13.34 12.20 -24.74
C LYS A 176 -11.88 12.02 -24.29
N SER A 177 -10.94 11.92 -25.22
CA SER A 177 -9.50 11.89 -24.91
C SER A 177 -9.03 13.16 -24.19
N GLY A 178 -9.56 14.32 -24.52
CA GLY A 178 -9.29 15.60 -23.85
C GLY A 178 -9.84 15.60 -22.43
N VAL A 179 -11.12 15.19 -22.26
CA VAL A 179 -11.73 15.06 -20.91
C VAL A 179 -10.94 14.09 -20.04
N MET A 180 -10.55 12.93 -20.60
CA MET A 180 -9.75 11.95 -19.87
C MET A 180 -8.39 12.52 -19.44
N ARG A 181 -7.63 13.11 -20.36
CA ARG A 181 -6.24 13.54 -20.12
C ARG A 181 -6.14 14.82 -19.32
N LEU A 182 -7.06 15.78 -19.52
CA LEU A 182 -6.97 17.11 -18.94
C LEU A 182 -7.79 17.26 -17.65
N ILE A 183 -8.85 16.46 -17.48
CA ILE A 183 -9.79 16.60 -16.36
C ILE A 183 -9.72 15.37 -15.44
N LEU A 184 -10.09 14.19 -15.94
CA LEU A 184 -10.33 13.03 -15.08
C LEU A 184 -9.04 12.40 -14.55
N LEU A 185 -8.06 12.16 -15.41
CA LEU A 185 -6.84 11.45 -15.05
C LEU A 185 -5.98 12.22 -14.02
N PRO A 186 -5.73 13.56 -14.17
CA PRO A 186 -4.99 14.30 -13.16
C PRO A 186 -5.69 14.33 -11.80
N GLN A 187 -7.02 14.42 -11.79
CA GLN A 187 -7.80 14.39 -10.55
C GLN A 187 -7.77 13.00 -9.91
N ALA A 188 -7.95 11.94 -10.71
CA ALA A 188 -7.89 10.56 -10.24
C ALA A 188 -6.53 10.22 -9.64
N VAL A 189 -5.43 10.56 -10.32
CA VAL A 189 -4.07 10.30 -9.81
C VAL A 189 -3.85 11.03 -8.48
N ARG A 190 -4.26 12.29 -8.36
CA ARG A 190 -4.14 13.04 -7.09
C ARG A 190 -4.97 12.41 -5.98
N ALA A 191 -6.21 11.99 -6.27
CA ALA A 191 -7.08 11.35 -5.29
C ALA A 191 -6.57 9.99 -4.85
N MET A 192 -5.94 9.23 -5.76
CA MET A 192 -5.38 7.89 -5.48
C MET A 192 -3.92 7.92 -5.01
N LEU A 193 -3.30 9.08 -4.91
CA LEU A 193 -1.90 9.21 -4.51
C LEU A 193 -1.56 8.47 -3.19
N PRO A 194 -2.38 8.55 -2.11
CA PRO A 194 -2.12 7.79 -0.89
C PRO A 194 -2.08 6.28 -1.12
N VAL A 195 -2.97 5.76 -1.97
CA VAL A 195 -3.04 4.32 -2.29
C VAL A 195 -1.85 3.90 -3.15
N ILE A 196 -1.47 4.73 -4.14
CA ILE A 196 -0.28 4.49 -4.99
C ILE A 196 0.97 4.40 -4.11
N ILE A 197 1.11 5.33 -3.16
CA ILE A 197 2.22 5.37 -2.23
C ILE A 197 2.25 4.15 -1.30
N ALA A 198 1.09 3.77 -0.75
CA ALA A 198 0.97 2.55 0.06
C ALA A 198 1.41 1.30 -0.75
N GLN A 199 1.08 1.24 -2.04
CA GLN A 199 1.51 0.15 -2.91
C GLN A 199 3.04 0.13 -3.12
N LEU A 200 3.71 1.28 -3.16
CA LEU A 200 5.17 1.32 -3.23
C LEU A 200 5.81 0.76 -1.95
N VAL A 201 5.23 1.00 -0.77
CA VAL A 201 5.70 0.38 0.48
C VAL A 201 5.50 -1.14 0.45
N VAL A 202 4.39 -1.62 -0.13
CA VAL A 202 4.19 -3.06 -0.38
C VAL A 202 5.27 -3.60 -1.31
N THR A 203 5.55 -2.90 -2.42
CA THR A 203 6.61 -3.29 -3.37
C THR A 203 7.98 -3.42 -2.69
N LEU A 204 8.32 -2.51 -1.77
CA LEU A 204 9.56 -2.59 -1.00
C LEU A 204 9.60 -3.85 -0.12
N LYS A 205 8.51 -4.18 0.55
CA LYS A 205 8.42 -5.40 1.38
C LYS A 205 8.50 -6.68 0.54
N ASP A 206 7.91 -6.67 -0.63
CA ASP A 206 7.86 -7.82 -1.53
C ASP A 206 9.23 -8.15 -2.14
N THR A 207 10.22 -7.21 -2.12
CA THR A 207 11.61 -7.54 -2.51
C THR A 207 12.19 -8.63 -1.64
N ALA A 208 11.78 -8.73 -0.37
CA ALA A 208 12.19 -9.78 0.56
C ALA A 208 11.88 -11.20 0.06
N LEU A 209 10.85 -11.38 -0.78
CA LEU A 209 10.52 -12.68 -1.36
C LEU A 209 11.63 -13.20 -2.28
N GLY A 210 12.49 -12.31 -2.77
CA GLY A 210 13.66 -12.64 -3.59
C GLY A 210 14.65 -13.60 -2.91
N PHE A 211 14.67 -13.66 -1.56
CA PHE A 211 15.53 -14.60 -0.85
C PHE A 211 15.26 -16.06 -1.22
N ILE A 212 14.03 -16.39 -1.60
CA ILE A 212 13.62 -17.76 -1.97
C ILE A 212 14.27 -18.20 -3.29
N ILE A 213 14.51 -17.25 -4.20
CA ILE A 213 15.20 -17.48 -5.48
C ILE A 213 16.67 -17.06 -5.41
N THR A 214 17.26 -17.04 -4.21
CA THR A 214 18.68 -16.74 -3.95
C THR A 214 19.12 -15.32 -4.31
N TYR A 215 18.20 -14.37 -4.46
CA TYR A 215 18.57 -12.96 -4.63
C TYR A 215 19.18 -12.41 -3.33
N PRO A 216 20.40 -11.84 -3.35
CA PRO A 216 21.16 -11.47 -2.14
C PRO A 216 20.70 -10.13 -1.54
N GLU A 217 19.39 -9.96 -1.35
CA GLU A 217 18.80 -8.81 -0.68
C GLU A 217 18.94 -8.92 0.85
N LEU A 218 18.47 -7.93 1.60
CA LEU A 218 18.67 -7.83 3.04
C LEU A 218 18.21 -9.07 3.82
N LEU A 219 17.03 -9.64 3.53
CA LEU A 219 16.55 -10.84 4.25
C LEU A 219 17.41 -12.07 3.97
N TYR A 220 17.87 -12.23 2.71
CA TYR A 220 18.82 -13.28 2.35
C TYR A 220 20.12 -13.15 3.17
N VAL A 221 20.68 -11.95 3.24
CA VAL A 221 21.91 -11.66 4.00
C VAL A 221 21.71 -11.94 5.48
N ILE A 222 20.60 -11.51 6.07
CA ILE A 222 20.28 -11.74 7.48
C ILE A 222 20.17 -13.24 7.78
N LYS A 223 19.50 -14.00 6.90
CA LYS A 223 19.41 -15.44 7.04
C LYS A 223 20.77 -16.14 6.91
N LEU A 224 21.59 -15.70 5.96
CA LEU A 224 22.94 -16.22 5.76
C LEU A 224 23.82 -15.99 7.00
N LEU A 225 23.85 -14.78 7.53
CA LEU A 225 24.58 -14.45 8.76
C LEU A 225 24.01 -15.18 9.97
N GLY A 226 22.68 -15.24 10.10
CA GLY A 226 21.99 -15.88 11.21
C GLY A 226 22.17 -17.39 11.29
N SER A 227 22.41 -18.06 10.18
CA SER A 227 22.66 -19.52 10.11
C SER A 227 24.16 -19.88 10.13
N ASN A 228 25.04 -18.91 10.25
CA ASN A 228 26.49 -19.16 10.22
C ASN A 228 26.97 -19.79 11.54
N ALA A 229 27.44 -21.05 11.45
CA ALA A 229 27.91 -21.82 12.60
C ALA A 229 29.17 -21.22 13.25
N VAL A 230 30.01 -20.49 12.52
CA VAL A 230 31.21 -19.81 13.06
C VAL A 230 30.85 -18.81 14.15
N TYR A 231 29.69 -18.19 14.04
CA TYR A 231 29.16 -17.23 15.02
C TYR A 231 28.06 -17.85 15.91
N ASN A 232 28.10 -19.17 16.14
CA ASN A 232 27.13 -19.88 16.98
C ASN A 232 25.66 -19.70 16.53
N SER A 233 25.44 -19.59 15.21
CA SER A 233 24.12 -19.43 14.58
C SER A 233 23.27 -18.32 15.22
N PRO A 234 23.63 -17.04 15.12
CA PRO A 234 23.00 -15.90 15.78
C PRO A 234 21.69 -15.47 15.09
N LEU A 235 20.78 -16.42 14.84
CA LEU A 235 19.56 -16.18 14.04
C LEU A 235 18.68 -15.06 14.63
N ILE A 236 18.47 -15.05 15.95
CA ILE A 236 17.62 -14.04 16.60
C ILE A 236 18.27 -12.66 16.61
N PRO A 237 19.56 -12.47 17.02
CA PRO A 237 20.24 -11.19 16.89
C PRO A 237 20.23 -10.63 15.47
N THR A 238 20.55 -11.45 14.46
CA THR A 238 20.57 -11.00 13.05
C THR A 238 19.17 -10.67 12.55
N ALA A 239 18.15 -11.46 12.92
CA ALA A 239 16.75 -11.15 12.57
C ALA A 239 16.26 -9.85 13.22
N LEU A 240 16.65 -9.57 14.47
CA LEU A 240 16.31 -8.31 15.14
C LEU A 240 16.96 -7.11 14.46
N VAL A 241 18.27 -7.19 14.17
CA VAL A 241 18.99 -6.11 13.47
C VAL A 241 18.44 -5.90 12.07
N GLY A 242 18.31 -6.97 11.28
CA GLY A 242 17.78 -6.87 9.91
C GLY A 242 16.32 -6.43 9.87
N GLY A 243 15.50 -6.95 10.78
CA GLY A 243 14.11 -6.52 10.90
C GLY A 243 13.98 -5.04 11.26
N THR A 244 14.83 -4.54 12.17
CA THR A 244 14.88 -3.11 12.51
C THR A 244 15.28 -2.27 11.30
N ILE A 245 16.27 -2.68 10.52
CA ILE A 245 16.69 -1.99 9.29
C ILE A 245 15.52 -1.99 8.28
N TYR A 246 14.84 -3.14 8.10
CA TYR A 246 13.71 -3.25 7.17
C TYR A 246 12.55 -2.33 7.56
N VAL A 247 12.19 -2.31 8.85
CA VAL A 247 11.16 -1.41 9.40
C VAL A 247 11.57 0.05 9.20
N ALA A 248 12.83 0.39 9.46
CA ALA A 248 13.35 1.74 9.23
C ALA A 248 13.22 2.16 7.76
N LEU A 249 13.60 1.30 6.81
CA LEU A 249 13.43 1.55 5.36
C LEU A 249 11.96 1.80 5.00
N CYS A 250 11.04 0.97 5.50
CA CYS A 250 9.60 1.14 5.26
C CYS A 250 9.06 2.44 5.86
N LEU A 251 9.50 2.81 7.08
CA LEU A 251 9.09 4.06 7.73
C LEU A 251 9.64 5.29 7.00
N ILE A 252 10.89 5.26 6.55
CA ILE A 252 11.50 6.33 5.75
C ILE A 252 10.72 6.52 4.46
N LEU A 253 10.44 5.42 3.74
CA LEU A 253 9.64 5.49 2.50
C LEU A 253 8.24 6.03 2.78
N SER A 254 7.57 5.55 3.82
CA SER A 254 6.24 6.03 4.22
C SER A 254 6.24 7.51 4.60
N TYR A 255 7.31 7.98 5.25
CA TYR A 255 7.46 9.39 5.61
C TYR A 255 7.69 10.28 4.37
N ILE A 256 8.57 9.87 3.45
CA ILE A 256 8.78 10.57 2.17
C ILE A 256 7.46 10.66 1.42
N ALA A 257 6.73 9.57 1.39
CA ALA A 257 5.42 9.45 0.80
C ALA A 257 4.41 10.45 1.40
N TYR A 258 4.32 10.53 2.71
CA TYR A 258 3.49 11.49 3.43
C TYR A 258 3.85 12.94 3.08
N LEU A 259 5.15 13.27 2.97
CA LEU A 259 5.59 14.60 2.58
C LEU A 259 5.14 14.97 1.15
N VAL A 260 5.22 14.03 0.22
CA VAL A 260 4.75 14.20 -1.17
C VAL A 260 3.24 14.42 -1.19
N GLU A 261 2.47 13.59 -0.48
CA GLU A 261 1.01 13.73 -0.37
C GLU A 261 0.62 15.09 0.22
N LYS A 262 1.24 15.50 1.33
CA LYS A 262 0.97 16.78 1.99
C LYS A 262 1.17 17.97 1.03
N ARG A 263 2.24 17.97 0.24
CA ARG A 263 2.49 19.03 -0.74
C ARG A 263 1.42 19.07 -1.85
N THR A 264 0.93 17.90 -2.27
CA THR A 264 -0.05 17.80 -3.35
C THR A 264 -1.46 18.20 -2.89
N ARG A 265 -1.83 17.95 -1.62
CA ARG A 265 -3.11 18.36 -1.03
C ARG A 265 -3.25 19.86 -0.85
N HIS A 266 -2.19 20.57 -0.44
CA HIS A 266 -2.24 22.04 -0.24
C HIS A 266 -2.45 22.81 -1.54
N SER A 267 -2.13 22.26 -2.70
CA SER A 267 -2.39 22.85 -4.01
C SER A 267 -3.88 22.82 -4.42
N SER A 268 -4.73 22.08 -3.70
CA SER A 268 -6.14 21.84 -4.03
C SER A 268 -7.14 22.66 -3.18
N SER A 269 -6.68 23.36 -2.15
CA SER A 269 -7.58 24.08 -1.21
C SER A 269 -8.08 25.44 -1.74
N GLY A 270 -7.93 25.75 -3.02
CA GLY A 270 -8.34 27.02 -3.63
C GLY A 270 -9.76 27.03 -4.22
N VAL A 271 -10.50 25.92 -4.22
CA VAL A 271 -11.88 25.85 -4.70
C VAL A 271 -12.72 25.04 -3.69
N GLY A 272 -12.81 25.56 -2.49
CA GLY A 272 -13.78 25.14 -1.50
C GLY A 272 -15.06 25.94 -1.71
N GLY A 273 -16.05 25.36 -2.41
CA GLY A 273 -17.42 25.77 -2.17
C GLY A 273 -17.72 25.55 -0.70
N GLU A 274 -18.15 26.59 0.01
CA GLU A 274 -18.68 26.49 1.37
C GLU A 274 -19.65 25.29 1.41
N PRO A 275 -19.64 24.48 2.48
CA PRO A 275 -20.72 23.54 2.72
C PRO A 275 -21.99 24.40 2.81
N GLN A 276 -22.93 24.24 1.88
CA GLN A 276 -24.26 24.75 2.08
C GLN A 276 -24.76 24.17 3.39
N ASP A 277 -24.87 25.02 4.39
CA ASP A 277 -25.39 24.68 5.69
C ASP A 277 -26.79 24.06 5.48
N ALA A 278 -26.94 22.81 5.83
CA ALA A 278 -28.20 22.09 5.80
C ALA A 278 -29.28 22.73 6.71
N THR A 279 -28.92 23.76 7.46
CA THR A 279 -29.81 24.61 8.25
C THR A 279 -30.65 25.53 7.37
N THR A 280 -30.15 26.00 6.20
CA THR A 280 -30.86 26.94 5.34
C THR A 280 -32.08 26.29 4.67
N ASP A 281 -32.00 25.02 4.28
CA ASP A 281 -33.13 24.31 3.67
C ASP A 281 -34.24 23.99 4.69
N THR A 282 -33.85 23.70 5.94
CA THR A 282 -34.81 23.44 7.01
C THR A 282 -35.55 24.73 7.45
N GLU A 283 -34.85 25.87 7.48
CA GLU A 283 -35.44 27.17 7.79
C GLU A 283 -36.36 27.66 6.66
N LEU A 284 -36.03 27.41 5.39
CA LEU A 284 -36.87 27.72 4.25
C LEU A 284 -38.17 26.88 4.24
N ILE A 285 -38.08 25.61 4.59
CA ILE A 285 -39.25 24.72 4.70
C ILE A 285 -40.15 25.15 5.86
N VAL A 286 -39.62 25.54 6.99
CA VAL A 286 -40.37 26.01 8.16
C VAL A 286 -41.01 27.37 7.85
N ALA A 287 -40.32 28.27 7.17
CA ALA A 287 -40.87 29.56 6.74
C ALA A 287 -42.06 29.40 5.73
N GLN A 288 -41.92 28.46 4.79
CA GLN A 288 -42.99 28.15 3.83
C GLN A 288 -44.22 27.50 4.49
N GLN A 289 -44.06 26.68 5.51
CA GLN A 289 -45.15 26.07 6.29
C GLN A 289 -45.82 27.08 7.24
N GLY A 290 -45.08 28.10 7.72
CA GLY A 290 -45.64 29.19 8.54
C GLY A 290 -46.51 30.18 7.74
N ALA A 291 -46.18 30.46 6.49
CA ALA A 291 -46.92 31.40 5.64
C ALA A 291 -48.30 30.86 5.17
N GLY A 292 -48.49 29.52 5.16
CA GLY A 292 -49.79 28.90 4.76
C GLY A 292 -50.87 28.89 5.85
N ARG A 293 -50.62 29.37 7.05
CA ARG A 293 -51.51 29.24 8.20
C ARG A 293 -52.31 30.50 8.55
N PHE A 294 -52.08 31.63 7.85
CA PHE A 294 -52.76 32.91 8.11
C PHE A 294 -53.74 33.35 7.03
N GLY A 295 -54.30 32.45 6.23
CA GLY A 295 -55.14 32.79 5.10
C GLY A 295 -56.53 32.14 5.06
N VAL A 296 -57.15 31.75 6.19
CA VAL A 296 -58.62 31.40 6.20
C VAL A 296 -59.20 31.87 7.53
N GLY A 297 -59.86 33.03 7.48
CA GLY A 297 -60.71 33.52 8.54
C GLY A 297 -61.22 34.92 8.26
N ASN A 298 -62.38 35.01 7.60
CA ASN A 298 -63.44 35.96 7.66
C ASN A 298 -64.07 36.28 6.27
N ALA A 299 -65.20 35.66 5.98
CA ALA A 299 -66.45 36.25 5.56
C ALA A 299 -67.53 35.18 5.55
#